data_5c485733a1bbee433d9359847ef95f22
#
_entry.id   5c485733a1bbee433d9359847ef95f22
#
_cell.length_a   1.000
_cell.length_b   1.000
_cell.length_c   1.000
_cell.angle_alpha   90.00
_cell.angle_beta   90.00
_cell.angle_gamma   90.00
#
_symmetry.space_group_name_H-M   'P 1'
#
loop_
_entity.id
_entity.type
_entity.pdbx_description
1 polymer ?
#
loop_
_entity_poly.entity_id
_entity_poly.type
_entity_poly.pdbx_seq_one_letter_code
_entity_poly.pdbx_strand_id
1 'polypeptide(L)'
;MLGCSIGDLEAIVLLATQIRDWAEKTPAYFPAGSGGNHPKHPRKSVWIFRYLNVPPMPSIADDPVYVKLGQKIYMDQCASCHGVSLEGQAGWRDTMVDGMRLAPPHDKSGHTWHHPDALLFKLTKYGFAAMIGSDYKVSMPIYDDMLKDEEIIAALSYIKSTWPDNVR
;
A
#
# COMPACT_ATOMS: atom_id res chain seq x y z
N MET A 1 10.11 8.76 30.93
CA MET A 1 10.99 7.84 30.19
C MET A 1 10.26 6.52 30.07
N LEU A 2 9.63 6.24 28.92
CA LEU A 2 8.99 4.96 28.64
C LEU A 2 10.08 4.03 28.11
N GLY A 3 10.52 3.10 28.95
CA GLY A 3 11.51 2.09 28.57
C GLY A 3 10.90 1.13 27.55
N CYS A 4 11.49 1.06 26.37
CA CYS A 4 11.21 0.00 25.41
C CYS A 4 11.69 -1.32 26.03
N SER A 5 10.80 -2.28 26.21
CA SER A 5 11.13 -3.59 26.76
C SER A 5 11.98 -4.39 25.76
N ILE A 6 12.89 -5.24 26.25
CA ILE A 6 13.70 -6.13 25.40
C ILE A 6 12.80 -7.04 24.55
N GLY A 7 11.64 -7.43 25.04
CA GLY A 7 10.65 -8.22 24.29
C GLY A 7 10.08 -7.49 23.07
N ASP A 8 9.95 -6.15 23.15
CA ASP A 8 9.45 -5.36 22.03
C ASP A 8 10.46 -5.31 20.88
N LEU A 9 11.77 -5.30 21.20
CA LEU A 9 12.84 -5.31 20.19
C LEU A 9 12.93 -6.66 19.46
N GLU A 10 12.76 -7.77 20.16
CA GLU A 10 12.77 -9.10 19.54
C GLU A 10 11.56 -9.31 18.62
N ALA A 11 10.39 -8.86 19.02
CA ALA A 11 9.19 -8.89 18.18
C ALA A 11 9.35 -8.03 16.91
N ILE A 12 9.92 -6.84 17.03
CA ILE A 12 10.22 -5.95 15.89
C ILE A 12 11.21 -6.60 14.93
N VAL A 13 12.27 -7.23 15.43
CA VAL A 13 13.29 -7.90 14.61
C VAL A 13 12.70 -9.12 13.89
N LEU A 14 11.89 -9.92 14.57
CA LEU A 14 11.24 -11.09 13.97
C LEU A 14 10.29 -10.69 12.86
N LEU A 15 9.50 -9.66 13.09
CA LEU A 15 8.52 -9.17 12.12
C LEU A 15 9.19 -8.49 10.93
N ALA A 16 10.24 -7.69 11.16
CA ALA A 16 11.05 -7.12 10.08
C ALA A 16 11.68 -8.20 9.20
N THR A 17 12.05 -9.34 9.79
CA THR A 17 12.56 -10.49 9.04
C THR A 17 11.48 -11.13 8.18
N GLN A 18 10.27 -11.30 8.71
CA GLN A 18 9.12 -11.85 7.96
C GLN A 18 8.71 -10.94 6.80
N ILE A 19 8.70 -9.62 7.02
CA ILE A 19 8.41 -8.62 5.99
C ILE A 19 9.44 -8.66 4.88
N ARG A 20 10.73 -8.72 5.22
CA ARG A 20 11.81 -8.82 4.24
C ARG A 20 11.68 -10.09 3.41
N ASP A 21 11.45 -11.23 4.06
CA ASP A 21 11.24 -12.52 3.40
C ASP A 21 10.01 -12.49 2.48
N TRP A 22 8.94 -11.81 2.88
CA TRP A 22 7.76 -11.59 2.03
C TRP A 22 8.09 -10.68 0.83
N ALA A 23 8.79 -9.57 1.04
CA ALA A 23 9.18 -8.64 -0.02
C ALA A 23 10.10 -9.29 -1.05
N GLU A 24 11.05 -10.13 -0.61
CA GLU A 24 11.95 -10.89 -1.49
C GLU A 24 11.20 -11.96 -2.31
N LYS A 25 10.21 -12.61 -1.72
CA LYS A 25 9.36 -13.62 -2.40
C LYS A 25 8.31 -12.98 -3.31
N THR A 26 8.13 -11.66 -3.23
CA THR A 26 7.21 -10.89 -4.07
C THR A 26 8.02 -10.15 -5.14
N PRO A 27 8.46 -10.82 -6.23
CA PRO A 27 9.37 -10.22 -7.20
C PRO A 27 8.76 -8.95 -7.78
N ALA A 28 9.57 -7.90 -7.82
CA ALA A 28 9.23 -6.67 -8.52
C ALA A 28 8.78 -7.03 -9.94
N TYR A 29 7.63 -6.53 -10.35
CA TYR A 29 7.05 -6.83 -11.67
C TYR A 29 7.90 -6.28 -12.82
N PHE A 30 8.81 -5.34 -12.53
CA PHE A 30 9.74 -4.77 -13.49
C PHE A 30 11.19 -4.94 -12.99
N PRO A 31 12.09 -5.47 -13.83
CA PRO A 31 13.52 -5.39 -13.55
C PRO A 31 13.92 -3.91 -13.56
N ALA A 32 14.67 -3.49 -12.55
CA ALA A 32 15.30 -2.19 -12.51
C ALA A 32 16.11 -2.01 -13.81
N GLY A 33 15.80 -0.99 -14.62
CA GLY A 33 16.61 -0.61 -15.78
C GLY A 33 16.03 -0.80 -17.16
N SER A 34 14.74 -1.03 -17.37
CA SER A 34 14.17 -1.01 -18.72
C SER A 34 13.72 0.39 -19.12
N GLY A 35 14.65 1.23 -19.60
CA GLY A 35 14.30 2.40 -20.37
C GLY A 35 13.48 2.02 -21.61
N GLY A 36 12.27 2.49 -21.70
CA GLY A 36 11.60 2.84 -22.93
C GLY A 36 11.28 1.77 -23.95
N ASN A 37 10.71 0.63 -23.57
CA ASN A 37 9.86 -0.17 -24.48
C ASN A 37 8.94 -1.07 -23.62
N HIS A 38 7.73 -0.56 -23.35
CA HIS A 38 6.69 -1.38 -22.72
C HIS A 38 6.30 -2.52 -23.68
N PRO A 39 6.41 -3.79 -23.26
CA PRO A 39 5.83 -4.88 -24.05
C PRO A 39 4.32 -4.68 -24.10
N LYS A 40 3.75 -4.77 -25.32
CA LYS A 40 2.31 -4.76 -25.57
C LYS A 40 1.63 -5.71 -24.56
N HIS A 41 0.64 -5.21 -23.83
CA HIS A 41 -0.06 -5.87 -22.74
C HIS A 41 -0.26 -7.39 -22.96
N PRO A 42 0.25 -8.26 -22.09
CA PRO A 42 -0.13 -9.65 -22.10
C PRO A 42 -1.62 -9.75 -21.75
N ARG A 43 -2.32 -10.67 -22.41
CA ARG A 43 -3.78 -10.87 -22.28
C ARG A 43 -4.19 -10.91 -20.80
N LYS A 44 -5.34 -10.30 -20.46
CA LYS A 44 -5.90 -10.13 -19.09
C LYS A 44 -5.81 -11.37 -18.18
N SER A 45 -5.78 -12.57 -18.74
CA SER A 45 -5.67 -13.84 -18.02
C SER A 45 -4.33 -14.08 -17.32
N VAL A 46 -3.23 -13.51 -17.84
CA VAL A 46 -1.88 -13.67 -17.23
C VAL A 46 -1.73 -12.85 -15.97
N TRP A 47 -2.46 -11.73 -15.86
CA TRP A 47 -2.45 -10.87 -14.68
C TRP A 47 -3.07 -11.55 -13.45
N ILE A 48 -4.19 -12.23 -13.64
CA ILE A 48 -4.93 -12.90 -12.56
C ILE A 48 -4.07 -14.01 -11.94
N PHE A 49 -3.41 -14.84 -12.75
CA PHE A 49 -2.57 -15.94 -12.25
C PHE A 49 -1.35 -15.46 -11.46
N ARG A 50 -0.81 -14.28 -11.78
CA ARG A 50 0.37 -13.74 -11.10
C ARG A 50 0.04 -13.09 -9.75
N TYR A 51 -1.20 -12.61 -9.58
CA TYR A 51 -1.70 -12.11 -8.30
C TYR A 51 -2.04 -13.24 -7.32
N LEU A 52 -2.48 -14.39 -7.81
CA LEU A 52 -2.87 -15.53 -6.97
C LEU A 52 -1.68 -16.23 -6.30
N ASN A 53 -0.45 -16.04 -6.80
CA ASN A 53 0.76 -16.64 -6.26
C ASN A 53 1.61 -15.68 -5.40
N VAL A 54 1.10 -14.49 -5.08
CA VAL A 54 1.78 -13.60 -4.14
C VAL A 54 1.44 -14.09 -2.72
N PRO A 55 2.44 -14.40 -1.89
CA PRO A 55 2.18 -14.78 -0.52
C PRO A 55 1.40 -13.67 0.19
N PRO A 56 0.50 -14.01 1.10
CA PRO A 56 -0.23 -13.01 1.86
C PRO A 56 0.76 -12.12 2.61
N MET A 57 0.49 -10.83 2.61
CA MET A 57 1.24 -9.89 3.42
C MET A 57 1.07 -10.29 4.90
N PRO A 58 2.12 -10.24 5.74
CA PRO A 58 1.97 -10.49 7.15
C PRO A 58 0.82 -9.66 7.72
N SER A 59 -0.14 -10.31 8.38
CA SER A 59 -1.24 -9.60 9.02
C SER A 59 -0.72 -8.93 10.29
N ILE A 60 -0.38 -7.66 10.19
CA ILE A 60 0.08 -6.83 11.29
C ILE A 60 -0.91 -5.71 11.64
N ALA A 61 -2.11 -5.79 11.06
CA ALA A 61 -3.18 -4.83 11.33
C ALA A 61 -3.69 -4.89 12.80
N ASP A 62 -3.38 -5.97 13.51
CA ASP A 62 -3.71 -6.14 14.93
C ASP A 62 -2.49 -5.90 15.86
N ASP A 63 -1.30 -5.66 15.30
CA ASP A 63 -0.12 -5.33 16.10
C ASP A 63 -0.11 -3.83 16.44
N PRO A 64 -0.27 -3.46 17.73
CA PRO A 64 -0.40 -2.07 18.14
C PRO A 64 0.84 -1.24 17.87
N VAL A 65 2.02 -1.85 17.80
CA VAL A 65 3.29 -1.15 17.50
C VAL A 65 3.31 -0.74 16.05
N TYR A 66 2.95 -1.68 15.14
CA TYR A 66 2.89 -1.40 13.71
C TYR A 66 1.74 -0.45 13.34
N VAL A 67 0.58 -0.62 13.94
CA VAL A 67 -0.56 0.28 13.73
C VAL A 67 -0.19 1.70 14.15
N LYS A 68 0.50 1.88 15.28
CA LYS A 68 0.95 3.21 15.74
C LYS A 68 2.01 3.82 14.81
N LEU A 69 2.98 3.03 14.35
CA LEU A 69 3.95 3.45 13.34
C LEU A 69 3.24 3.85 12.05
N GLY A 70 2.33 3.00 11.59
CA GLY A 70 1.54 3.22 10.38
C GLY A 70 0.68 4.47 10.45
N GLN A 71 0.07 4.74 11.61
CA GLN A 71 -0.67 5.98 11.84
C GLN A 71 0.22 7.21 11.64
N LYS A 72 1.43 7.19 12.21
CA LYS A 72 2.36 8.31 12.03
C LYS A 72 2.71 8.50 10.56
N ILE A 73 3.07 7.43 9.85
CA ILE A 73 3.43 7.49 8.43
C ILE A 73 2.24 7.96 7.59
N TYR A 74 1.04 7.46 7.86
CA TYR A 74 -0.18 7.88 7.18
C TYR A 74 -0.41 9.38 7.34
N MET A 75 -0.31 9.92 8.54
CA MET A 75 -0.48 11.35 8.81
C MET A 75 0.57 12.20 8.10
N ASP A 76 1.81 11.75 8.06
CA ASP A 76 2.91 12.48 7.45
C ASP A 76 2.88 12.45 5.91
N GLN A 77 2.42 11.35 5.29
CA GLN A 77 2.61 11.09 3.87
C GLN A 77 1.30 10.95 3.06
N CYS A 78 0.20 10.55 3.70
CA CYS A 78 -1.03 10.17 3.00
C CYS A 78 -2.22 11.09 3.30
N ALA A 79 -2.31 11.56 4.55
CA ALA A 79 -3.48 12.27 5.05
C ALA A 79 -3.78 13.59 4.32
N SER A 80 -2.76 14.24 3.75
CA SER A 80 -2.94 15.48 2.98
C SER A 80 -3.88 15.31 1.78
N CYS A 81 -3.93 14.11 1.20
CA CYS A 81 -4.81 13.79 0.08
C CYS A 81 -5.96 12.88 0.48
N HIS A 82 -5.69 11.85 1.31
CA HIS A 82 -6.69 10.84 1.68
C HIS A 82 -7.51 11.19 2.92
N GLY A 83 -7.24 12.37 3.54
CA GLY A 83 -7.94 12.86 4.72
C GLY A 83 -7.37 12.31 6.02
N VAL A 84 -7.45 13.11 7.10
CA VAL A 84 -6.94 12.73 8.43
C VAL A 84 -7.77 11.62 9.08
N SER A 85 -9.04 11.50 8.70
CA SER A 85 -9.97 10.44 9.12
C SER A 85 -10.19 9.40 8.02
N LEU A 86 -9.30 9.30 7.04
CA LEU A 86 -9.36 8.39 5.90
C LEU A 86 -10.54 8.63 4.94
N GLU A 87 -11.16 9.81 5.00
CA GLU A 87 -12.38 10.18 4.29
C GLU A 87 -12.21 10.46 2.80
N GLY A 88 -10.97 10.64 2.33
CA GLY A 88 -10.66 10.98 0.94
C GLY A 88 -11.11 12.38 0.54
N GLN A 89 -11.12 12.65 -0.75
CA GLN A 89 -11.58 13.92 -1.32
C GLN A 89 -13.04 13.82 -1.78
N ALA A 90 -13.80 14.90 -1.56
CA ALA A 90 -15.18 14.95 -1.98
C ALA A 90 -15.32 14.76 -3.50
N GLY A 91 -16.28 13.94 -3.93
CA GLY A 91 -16.51 13.66 -5.37
C GLY A 91 -15.46 12.75 -6.03
N TRP A 92 -14.62 12.04 -5.27
CA TRP A 92 -13.52 11.23 -5.77
C TRP A 92 -13.89 10.21 -6.87
N ARG A 93 -15.17 9.79 -6.95
CA ARG A 93 -15.62 8.82 -7.96
C ARG A 93 -15.78 9.43 -9.34
N ASP A 94 -16.31 10.63 -9.39
CA ASP A 94 -16.84 11.22 -10.62
C ASP A 94 -16.10 12.49 -11.03
N THR A 95 -15.32 13.08 -10.13
CA THR A 95 -14.62 14.34 -10.36
C THR A 95 -13.15 14.11 -10.70
N MET A 96 -12.67 14.84 -11.69
CA MET A 96 -11.26 14.96 -12.02
C MET A 96 -10.84 16.42 -11.92
N VAL A 97 -9.66 16.68 -11.37
CA VAL A 97 -9.06 18.01 -11.32
C VAL A 97 -7.78 17.97 -12.15
N ASP A 98 -7.68 18.87 -13.13
CA ASP A 98 -6.56 18.91 -14.09
C ASP A 98 -6.29 17.56 -14.79
N GLY A 99 -7.35 16.80 -15.04
CA GLY A 99 -7.27 15.47 -15.65
C GLY A 99 -6.77 14.36 -14.72
N MET A 100 -6.58 14.64 -13.43
CA MET A 100 -6.18 13.66 -12.42
C MET A 100 -7.36 13.27 -11.54
N ARG A 101 -7.43 11.98 -11.19
CA ARG A 101 -8.44 11.47 -10.25
C ARG A 101 -8.15 11.95 -8.84
N LEU A 102 -9.21 12.26 -8.12
CA LEU A 102 -9.14 12.63 -6.70
C LEU A 102 -8.84 11.42 -5.83
N ALA A 103 -8.24 11.67 -4.66
CA ALA A 103 -7.87 10.63 -3.71
C ALA A 103 -9.12 9.97 -3.09
N PRO A 104 -9.28 8.64 -3.21
CA PRO A 104 -10.41 7.92 -2.62
C PRO A 104 -10.29 7.82 -1.10
N PRO A 105 -11.41 7.58 -0.40
CA PRO A 105 -11.41 7.20 1.00
C PRO A 105 -10.67 5.88 1.22
N HIS A 106 -10.02 5.77 2.37
CA HIS A 106 -9.43 4.52 2.86
C HIS A 106 -10.23 3.88 3.99
N ASP A 107 -11.28 4.54 4.45
CA ASP A 107 -12.26 3.98 5.38
C ASP A 107 -13.25 3.03 4.67
N LYS A 108 -14.26 2.56 5.41
CA LYS A 108 -15.30 1.68 4.87
C LYS A 108 -16.13 2.27 3.73
N SER A 109 -16.14 3.59 3.55
CA SER A 109 -16.89 4.26 2.47
C SER A 109 -16.18 4.23 1.13
N GLY A 110 -14.87 3.95 1.14
CA GLY A 110 -14.04 3.77 -0.04
C GLY A 110 -14.15 2.36 -0.62
N HIS A 111 -13.11 1.97 -1.37
CA HIS A 111 -13.03 0.65 -2.00
C HIS A 111 -11.67 -0.04 -1.77
N THR A 112 -10.81 0.53 -0.94
CA THR A 112 -9.45 0.01 -0.67
C THR A 112 -9.49 -1.42 -0.15
N TRP A 113 -10.45 -1.75 0.68
CA TRP A 113 -10.65 -3.05 1.29
C TRP A 113 -11.05 -4.17 0.29
N HIS A 114 -11.44 -3.84 -0.93
CA HIS A 114 -11.69 -4.81 -2.00
C HIS A 114 -10.41 -5.33 -2.67
N HIS A 115 -9.27 -4.68 -2.42
CA HIS A 115 -8.02 -5.02 -3.08
C HIS A 115 -7.13 -5.91 -2.22
N PRO A 116 -6.45 -6.92 -2.81
CA PRO A 116 -5.46 -7.70 -2.11
C PRO A 116 -4.31 -6.83 -1.59
N ASP A 117 -3.78 -7.15 -0.41
CA ASP A 117 -2.68 -6.42 0.24
C ASP A 117 -1.46 -6.23 -0.67
N ALA A 118 -1.09 -7.27 -1.41
CA ALA A 118 0.03 -7.20 -2.35
C ALA A 118 -0.19 -6.20 -3.48
N LEU A 119 -1.45 -5.99 -3.91
CA LEU A 119 -1.77 -4.96 -4.89
C LEU A 119 -1.65 -3.57 -4.27
N LEU A 120 -2.21 -3.36 -3.07
CA LEU A 120 -2.12 -2.10 -2.34
C LEU A 120 -0.67 -1.70 -2.10
N PHE A 121 0.16 -2.64 -1.64
CA PHE A 121 1.58 -2.43 -1.47
C PHE A 121 2.27 -1.98 -2.77
N LYS A 122 2.02 -2.68 -3.87
CA LYS A 122 2.64 -2.37 -5.16
C LYS A 122 2.16 -1.04 -5.74
N LEU A 123 0.89 -0.72 -5.63
CA LEU A 123 0.34 0.57 -6.05
C LEU A 123 0.99 1.72 -5.27
N THR A 124 1.17 1.55 -3.97
CA THR A 124 1.83 2.54 -3.13
C THR A 124 3.31 2.66 -3.48
N LYS A 125 4.01 1.55 -3.58
CA LYS A 125 5.46 1.55 -3.83
C LYS A 125 5.81 2.02 -5.23
N TYR A 126 5.22 1.43 -6.26
CA TYR A 126 5.61 1.62 -7.66
C TYR A 126 4.68 2.54 -8.46
N GLY A 127 3.58 2.97 -7.86
CA GLY A 127 2.61 3.87 -8.47
C GLY A 127 1.62 3.20 -9.43
N PHE A 128 0.56 3.93 -9.73
CA PHE A 128 -0.54 3.46 -10.58
C PHE A 128 -0.14 3.21 -12.03
N ALA A 129 0.70 4.08 -12.60
CA ALA A 129 1.12 3.96 -14.00
C ALA A 129 1.85 2.63 -14.26
N ALA A 130 2.66 2.17 -13.31
CA ALA A 130 3.37 0.91 -13.40
C ALA A 130 2.45 -0.31 -13.33
N MET A 131 1.31 -0.19 -12.64
CA MET A 131 0.41 -1.30 -12.34
C MET A 131 -0.80 -1.38 -13.28
N ILE A 132 -1.36 -0.22 -13.67
CA ILE A 132 -2.64 -0.13 -14.38
C ILE A 132 -2.45 0.45 -15.79
N GLY A 133 -1.37 1.18 -16.02
CA GLY A 133 -1.03 1.86 -17.27
C GLY A 133 -1.04 3.38 -17.15
N SER A 134 -0.34 4.03 -18.07
CA SER A 134 -0.11 5.48 -18.06
C SER A 134 -1.36 6.33 -18.26
N ASP A 135 -2.43 5.73 -18.76
CA ASP A 135 -3.70 6.45 -19.00
C ASP A 135 -4.48 6.71 -17.70
N TYR A 136 -4.14 5.98 -16.63
CA TYR A 136 -4.73 6.19 -15.30
C TYR A 136 -3.96 7.28 -14.55
N LYS A 137 -4.44 8.51 -14.66
CA LYS A 137 -3.76 9.69 -14.11
C LYS A 137 -4.20 9.96 -12.68
N VAL A 138 -3.23 9.98 -11.78
CA VAL A 138 -3.39 10.31 -10.35
C VAL A 138 -2.23 11.20 -9.91
N SER A 139 -2.46 11.99 -8.87
CA SER A 139 -1.43 12.80 -8.21
C SER A 139 -0.70 12.06 -7.08
N MET A 140 -1.07 10.80 -6.81
CA MET A 140 -0.43 10.00 -5.77
C MET A 140 1.06 9.80 -6.06
N PRO A 141 1.96 10.13 -5.13
CA PRO A 141 3.39 9.92 -5.31
C PRO A 141 3.76 8.44 -5.44
N ILE A 142 4.94 8.19 -6.02
CA ILE A 142 5.59 6.87 -6.00
C ILE A 142 6.49 6.85 -4.77
N TYR A 143 6.33 5.84 -3.90
CA TYR A 143 7.02 5.79 -2.61
C TYR A 143 8.25 4.89 -2.58
N ASP A 144 8.69 4.32 -3.72
CA ASP A 144 9.81 3.36 -3.78
C ASP A 144 11.11 3.91 -3.17
N ASP A 145 11.42 5.19 -3.44
CA ASP A 145 12.62 5.86 -2.90
C ASP A 145 12.31 6.73 -1.66
N MET A 146 11.06 6.80 -1.21
CA MET A 146 10.62 7.69 -0.13
C MET A 146 10.35 6.95 1.17
N LEU A 147 9.83 5.72 1.08
CA LEU A 147 9.46 4.88 2.22
C LEU A 147 10.08 3.50 2.07
N LYS A 148 10.51 2.93 3.19
CA LYS A 148 10.91 1.52 3.24
C LYS A 148 9.69 0.62 3.14
N ASP A 149 9.90 -0.64 2.76
CA ASP A 149 8.83 -1.63 2.63
C ASP A 149 8.06 -1.80 3.94
N GLU A 150 8.76 -1.82 5.07
CA GLU A 150 8.16 -1.91 6.40
C GLU A 150 7.27 -0.70 6.73
N GLU A 151 7.64 0.48 6.25
CA GLU A 151 6.87 1.71 6.46
C GLU A 151 5.60 1.72 5.61
N ILE A 152 5.67 1.25 4.36
CA ILE A 152 4.49 1.08 3.51
C ILE A 152 3.54 0.05 4.12
N ILE A 153 4.06 -1.08 4.58
CA ILE A 153 3.27 -2.14 5.24
C ILE A 153 2.63 -1.61 6.52
N ALA A 154 3.37 -0.84 7.32
CA ALA A 154 2.82 -0.22 8.53
C ALA A 154 1.67 0.74 8.21
N ALA A 155 1.81 1.60 7.20
CA ALA A 155 0.74 2.51 6.77
C ALA A 155 -0.51 1.75 6.31
N LEU A 156 -0.34 0.70 5.51
CA LEU A 156 -1.44 -0.18 5.08
C LEU A 156 -2.07 -0.92 6.27
N SER A 157 -1.28 -1.33 7.25
CA SER A 157 -1.79 -1.98 8.47
C SER A 157 -2.62 -1.02 9.32
N TYR A 158 -2.21 0.24 9.46
CA TYR A 158 -3.02 1.27 10.08
C TYR A 158 -4.36 1.45 9.37
N ILE A 159 -4.36 1.58 8.04
CA ILE A 159 -5.59 1.69 7.26
C ILE A 159 -6.50 0.49 7.54
N LYS A 160 -5.97 -0.73 7.45
CA LYS A 160 -6.73 -1.98 7.71
C LYS A 160 -7.27 -2.05 9.13
N SER A 161 -6.53 -1.57 10.14
CA SER A 161 -6.97 -1.58 11.54
C SER A 161 -8.23 -0.75 11.79
N THR A 162 -8.53 0.20 10.89
CA THR A 162 -9.73 1.05 10.99
C THR A 162 -10.99 0.41 10.37
N TRP A 163 -10.81 -0.69 9.61
CA TRP A 163 -11.94 -1.34 8.97
C TRP A 163 -12.74 -2.20 9.95
N PRO A 164 -14.06 -2.30 9.78
CA PRO A 164 -14.88 -3.22 10.53
C PRO A 164 -14.41 -4.68 10.31
N ASP A 165 -14.59 -5.53 11.33
CA ASP A 165 -14.12 -6.93 11.29
C ASP A 165 -14.69 -7.74 10.11
N ASN A 166 -15.87 -7.39 9.63
CA ASN A 166 -16.50 -8.08 8.51
C ASN A 166 -15.95 -7.69 7.13
N VAL A 167 -15.02 -6.74 7.05
CA VAL A 167 -14.37 -6.32 5.79
C VAL A 167 -12.84 -6.41 5.85
N ARG A 168 -12.29 -6.70 7.04
CA ARG A 168 -10.85 -6.84 7.31
C ARG A 168 -10.31 -8.21 6.96
#